data_d3a953ecc20935b55d295488d89ee648
#
_entry.id   d3a953ecc20935b55d295488d89ee648
#
_cell.length_a   1.000
_cell.length_b   1.000
_cell.length_c   1.000
_cell.angle_alpha   90.00
_cell.angle_beta   90.00
_cell.angle_gamma   90.00
#
_symmetry.space_group_name_H-M   'P 1'
#
loop_
_entity.id
_entity.type
_entity.pdbx_description
1 polymer ?
#
loop_
_entity_poly.entity_id
_entity_poly.type
_entity_poly.pdbx_seq_one_letter_code
_entity_poly.pdbx_strand_id
1 'polypeptide(L)'
;MEGAPQAAYFNNLADQWWANDGAFSVLHSMNPARISFIKKLVNQFFPKNGLKNLNVLDVGCGGGIVCEPLARLGAKVTGIDASEQAILAARAHAHEYNLSIQYECKSLKDIKRSYDLVTCLEVVEHVDNLSDFIHELTKKIKVGGTLILSTLNRTVFSYVVGISGAEYIAKKVPVGTHDWQKFLEPFELISIVEKYGMKAVSLEGLNYSLLKREWYLGGQLRMNYIVGFQKKILD
;
A
#
# COMPACT_ATOMS: atom_id res chain seq x y z
N MET A 1 8.17 -14.03 -14.37
CA MET A 1 8.58 -13.75 -12.98
C MET A 1 8.76 -12.24 -12.89
N GLU A 2 7.63 -11.54 -12.66
CA GLU A 2 7.59 -10.09 -12.57
C GLU A 2 8.14 -9.69 -11.20
N GLY A 3 9.09 -8.75 -11.14
CA GLY A 3 9.61 -8.18 -9.89
C GLY A 3 10.83 -8.87 -9.24
N ALA A 4 11.49 -9.82 -9.91
CA ALA A 4 12.63 -10.55 -9.33
C ALA A 4 13.78 -9.67 -8.78
N PRO A 5 14.21 -8.56 -9.41
CA PRO A 5 15.28 -7.72 -8.87
C PRO A 5 14.86 -6.96 -7.61
N GLN A 6 13.60 -6.54 -7.51
CA GLN A 6 13.08 -5.80 -6.37
C GLN A 6 12.78 -6.71 -5.19
N ALA A 7 12.21 -7.90 -5.43
CA ALA A 7 12.04 -8.90 -4.37
C ALA A 7 13.38 -9.27 -3.72
N ALA A 8 14.45 -9.38 -4.50
CA ALA A 8 15.80 -9.62 -3.98
C ALA A 8 16.32 -8.47 -3.10
N TYR A 9 16.01 -7.21 -3.46
CA TYR A 9 16.35 -6.06 -2.62
C TYR A 9 15.63 -6.10 -1.26
N PHE A 10 14.33 -6.35 -1.26
CA PHE A 10 13.56 -6.46 -0.01
C PHE A 10 13.94 -7.67 0.85
N ASN A 11 14.40 -8.76 0.24
CA ASN A 11 14.93 -9.91 0.96
C ASN A 11 16.16 -9.55 1.81
N ASN A 12 17.06 -8.71 1.30
CA ASN A 12 18.27 -8.29 2.02
C ASN A 12 17.99 -7.34 3.20
N LEU A 13 16.79 -6.79 3.29
CA LEU A 13 16.37 -5.86 4.33
C LEU A 13 15.36 -6.46 5.32
N ALA A 14 15.14 -7.78 5.29
CA ALA A 14 14.10 -8.44 6.08
C ALA A 14 14.19 -8.14 7.59
N ASP A 15 15.40 -8.12 8.15
CA ASP A 15 15.62 -7.83 9.57
C ASP A 15 15.34 -6.36 9.95
N GLN A 16 15.18 -5.49 8.96
CA GLN A 16 14.96 -4.06 9.17
C GLN A 16 13.48 -3.66 9.13
N TRP A 17 12.56 -4.58 8.78
CA TRP A 17 11.14 -4.25 8.65
C TRP A 17 10.56 -3.59 9.91
N TRP A 18 10.98 -4.04 11.08
CA TRP A 18 10.48 -3.55 12.37
C TRP A 18 11.51 -2.79 13.19
N ALA A 19 12.68 -2.50 12.61
CA ALA A 19 13.69 -1.66 13.25
C ALA A 19 13.27 -0.20 13.25
N ASN A 20 13.32 0.45 14.42
CA ASN A 20 12.90 1.86 14.59
C ASN A 20 13.65 2.84 13.68
N ASP A 21 14.94 2.57 13.44
CA ASP A 21 15.83 3.39 12.60
C ASP A 21 16.16 2.70 11.26
N GLY A 22 15.41 1.64 10.91
CA GLY A 22 15.63 0.84 9.71
C GLY A 22 15.21 1.54 8.41
N ALA A 23 15.48 0.86 7.29
CA ALA A 23 15.13 1.32 5.95
C ALA A 23 13.62 1.61 5.78
N PHE A 24 12.76 0.97 6.58
CA PHE A 24 11.30 1.12 6.53
C PHE A 24 10.71 2.09 7.56
N SER A 25 11.56 2.83 8.31
CA SER A 25 11.11 3.81 9.33
C SER A 25 10.15 4.86 8.77
N VAL A 26 10.33 5.27 7.52
CA VAL A 26 9.41 6.19 6.83
C VAL A 26 8.02 5.58 6.67
N LEU A 27 7.93 4.29 6.30
CA LEU A 27 6.64 3.59 6.16
C LEU A 27 5.92 3.48 7.52
N HIS A 28 6.65 3.22 8.59
CA HIS A 28 6.10 3.24 9.95
C HIS A 28 5.55 4.60 10.34
N SER A 29 6.31 5.67 10.10
CA SER A 29 5.89 7.04 10.41
C SER A 29 4.68 7.49 9.58
N MET A 30 4.55 7.03 8.34
CA MET A 30 3.43 7.32 7.43
C MET A 30 2.17 6.51 7.76
N ASN A 31 2.32 5.35 8.40
CA ASN A 31 1.23 4.40 8.58
C ASN A 31 0.01 4.94 9.34
N PRO A 32 0.13 5.77 10.40
CA PRO A 32 -1.04 6.36 11.05
C PRO A 32 -1.95 7.14 10.10
N ALA A 33 -1.38 7.90 9.16
CA ALA A 33 -2.14 8.63 8.15
C ALA A 33 -2.84 7.68 7.18
N ARG A 34 -2.14 6.62 6.71
CA ARG A 34 -2.73 5.57 5.86
C ARG A 34 -3.90 4.87 6.54
N ILE A 35 -3.74 4.46 7.78
CA ILE A 35 -4.80 3.80 8.56
C ILE A 35 -5.98 4.75 8.78
N SER A 36 -5.74 6.05 9.00
CA SER A 36 -6.80 7.05 9.11
C SER A 36 -7.63 7.15 7.82
N PHE A 37 -6.99 7.16 6.65
CA PHE A 37 -7.67 7.14 5.35
C PHE A 37 -8.50 5.87 5.16
N ILE A 38 -7.92 4.70 5.46
CA ILE A 38 -8.60 3.41 5.39
C ILE A 38 -9.85 3.42 6.27
N LYS A 39 -9.73 3.84 7.53
CA LYS A 39 -10.88 3.94 8.47
C LYS A 39 -11.96 4.87 7.95
N LYS A 40 -11.60 6.03 7.39
CA LYS A 40 -12.56 6.99 6.82
C LYS A 40 -13.40 6.33 5.73
N LEU A 41 -12.77 5.65 4.76
CA LEU A 41 -13.47 4.99 3.66
C LEU A 41 -14.27 3.78 4.14
N VAL A 42 -13.71 2.96 5.01
CA VAL A 42 -14.44 1.81 5.57
C VAL A 42 -15.68 2.26 6.32
N ASN A 43 -15.62 3.33 7.12
CA ASN A 43 -16.79 3.87 7.81
C ASN A 43 -17.86 4.41 6.84
N GLN A 44 -17.43 4.93 5.68
CA GLN A 44 -18.36 5.40 4.65
C GLN A 44 -19.10 4.26 3.95
N PHE A 45 -18.40 3.16 3.59
CA PHE A 45 -18.97 2.08 2.78
C PHE A 45 -19.41 0.87 3.61
N PHE A 46 -18.92 0.72 4.84
CA PHE A 46 -19.27 -0.35 5.77
C PHE A 46 -19.68 0.21 7.14
N PRO A 47 -20.71 1.10 7.21
CA PRO A 47 -21.00 1.89 8.41
C PRO A 47 -21.44 1.07 9.62
N LYS A 48 -22.01 -0.13 9.40
CA LYS A 48 -22.51 -0.97 10.50
C LYS A 48 -21.41 -1.59 11.35
N ASN A 49 -20.31 -2.00 10.73
CA ASN A 49 -19.28 -2.82 11.40
C ASN A 49 -17.89 -2.20 11.35
N GLY A 50 -17.67 -1.15 10.56
CA GLY A 50 -16.33 -0.64 10.30
C GLY A 50 -15.43 -1.75 9.76
N LEU A 51 -14.22 -1.86 10.29
CA LEU A 51 -13.26 -2.93 9.92
C LEU A 51 -13.60 -4.30 10.53
N LYS A 52 -14.47 -4.35 11.55
CA LYS A 52 -14.74 -5.60 12.26
C LYS A 52 -15.34 -6.67 11.35
N ASN A 53 -14.67 -7.81 11.28
CA ASN A 53 -15.01 -8.97 10.44
C ASN A 53 -14.91 -8.75 8.91
N LEU A 54 -14.45 -7.60 8.42
CA LEU A 54 -14.18 -7.46 6.99
C LEU A 54 -13.04 -8.39 6.58
N ASN A 55 -13.19 -9.03 5.41
CA ASN A 55 -12.10 -9.75 4.78
C ASN A 55 -11.25 -8.73 4.02
N VAL A 56 -10.01 -8.58 4.42
CA VAL A 56 -9.05 -7.61 3.87
C VAL A 56 -7.90 -8.36 3.19
N LEU A 57 -7.54 -7.93 1.99
CA LEU A 57 -6.31 -8.34 1.30
C LEU A 57 -5.36 -7.15 1.25
N ASP A 58 -4.14 -7.32 1.74
CA ASP A 58 -3.05 -6.37 1.57
C ASP A 58 -2.05 -6.93 0.57
N VAL A 59 -1.92 -6.26 -0.59
CA VAL A 59 -1.07 -6.70 -1.71
C VAL A 59 0.24 -5.94 -1.66
N GLY A 60 1.37 -6.66 -1.65
CA GLY A 60 2.68 -6.09 -1.36
C GLY A 60 2.79 -5.70 0.12
N CYS A 61 2.35 -6.60 1.00
CA CYS A 61 2.24 -6.31 2.44
C CYS A 61 3.59 -6.11 3.15
N GLY A 62 4.71 -6.50 2.49
CA GLY A 62 6.03 -6.45 3.09
C GLY A 62 6.09 -7.14 4.46
N GLY A 63 6.68 -6.48 5.45
CA GLY A 63 6.74 -6.95 6.84
C GLY A 63 5.44 -6.82 7.64
N GLY A 64 4.30 -6.46 7.01
CA GLY A 64 3.00 -6.46 7.67
C GLY A 64 2.61 -5.14 8.35
N ILE A 65 3.29 -4.04 8.05
CA ILE A 65 3.10 -2.73 8.70
C ILE A 65 1.64 -2.25 8.62
N VAL A 66 0.93 -2.52 7.52
CA VAL A 66 -0.49 -2.16 7.33
C VAL A 66 -1.40 -3.27 7.86
N CYS A 67 -1.03 -4.52 7.66
CA CYS A 67 -1.83 -5.68 8.07
C CYS A 67 -2.14 -5.68 9.57
N GLU A 68 -1.14 -5.42 10.41
CA GLU A 68 -1.30 -5.52 11.88
C GLU A 68 -2.31 -4.53 12.46
N PRO A 69 -2.24 -3.21 12.18
CA PRO A 69 -3.27 -2.30 12.68
C PRO A 69 -4.66 -2.62 12.15
N LEU A 70 -4.80 -3.15 10.93
CA LEU A 70 -6.10 -3.60 10.41
C LEU A 70 -6.63 -4.81 11.19
N ALA A 71 -5.77 -5.77 11.52
CA ALA A 71 -6.13 -6.92 12.35
C ALA A 71 -6.51 -6.49 13.78
N ARG A 72 -5.75 -5.58 14.39
CA ARG A 72 -6.08 -4.99 15.71
C ARG A 72 -7.43 -4.26 15.73
N LEU A 73 -7.87 -3.73 14.58
CA LEU A 73 -9.19 -3.12 14.40
C LEU A 73 -10.30 -4.14 14.09
N GLY A 74 -9.96 -5.43 14.14
CA GLY A 74 -10.91 -6.55 14.01
C GLY A 74 -11.15 -7.07 12.60
N ALA A 75 -10.35 -6.68 11.62
CA ALA A 75 -10.41 -7.22 10.28
C ALA A 75 -9.81 -8.65 10.22
N LYS A 76 -10.31 -9.46 9.28
CA LYS A 76 -9.73 -10.75 8.88
C LYS A 76 -8.75 -10.49 7.75
N VAL A 77 -7.47 -10.35 8.09
CA VAL A 77 -6.44 -9.88 7.15
C VAL A 77 -5.70 -11.03 6.52
N THR A 78 -5.53 -10.94 5.20
CA THR A 78 -4.58 -11.73 4.40
C THR A 78 -3.57 -10.75 3.82
N GLY A 79 -2.29 -10.94 4.09
CA GLY A 79 -1.19 -10.21 3.46
C GLY A 79 -0.48 -11.09 2.45
N ILE A 80 -0.20 -10.58 1.26
CA ILE A 80 0.60 -11.26 0.25
C ILE A 80 1.77 -10.39 -0.19
N ASP A 81 2.91 -11.03 -0.41
CA ASP A 81 4.11 -10.40 -0.96
C ASP A 81 4.89 -11.39 -1.83
N ALA A 82 5.69 -10.87 -2.75
CA ALA A 82 6.59 -11.69 -3.57
C ALA A 82 7.89 -12.05 -2.83
N SER A 83 8.24 -11.31 -1.78
CA SER A 83 9.42 -11.54 -0.95
C SER A 83 9.10 -12.53 0.17
N GLU A 84 9.70 -13.72 0.12
CA GLU A 84 9.56 -14.72 1.17
C GLU A 84 10.13 -14.20 2.50
N GLN A 85 11.23 -13.46 2.46
CA GLN A 85 11.87 -12.91 3.66
C GLN A 85 10.99 -11.85 4.34
N ALA A 86 10.30 -10.99 3.56
CA ALA A 86 9.34 -10.05 4.10
C ALA A 86 8.17 -10.78 4.79
N ILE A 87 7.65 -11.84 4.17
CA ILE A 87 6.59 -12.68 4.74
C ILE A 87 7.05 -13.37 6.03
N LEU A 88 8.30 -13.85 6.09
CA LEU A 88 8.85 -14.44 7.33
C LEU A 88 8.92 -13.39 8.45
N ALA A 89 9.41 -12.18 8.15
CA ALA A 89 9.43 -11.08 9.11
C ALA A 89 8.02 -10.70 9.60
N ALA A 90 7.05 -10.61 8.67
CA ALA A 90 5.65 -10.34 9.00
C ALA A 90 5.04 -11.40 9.92
N ARG A 91 5.28 -12.68 9.63
CA ARG A 91 4.79 -13.80 10.47
C ARG A 91 5.40 -13.77 11.86
N ALA A 92 6.73 -13.57 11.95
CA ALA A 92 7.44 -13.52 13.22
C ALA A 92 6.90 -12.42 14.12
N HIS A 93 6.76 -11.20 13.58
CA HIS A 93 6.26 -10.05 14.33
C HIS A 93 4.77 -10.23 14.74
N ALA A 94 3.91 -10.69 13.83
CA ALA A 94 2.51 -10.96 14.18
C ALA A 94 2.37 -12.04 15.26
N HIS A 95 3.22 -13.07 15.25
CA HIS A 95 3.25 -14.11 16.27
C HIS A 95 3.66 -13.54 17.64
N GLU A 96 4.70 -12.70 17.69
CA GLU A 96 5.15 -12.02 18.90
C GLU A 96 4.01 -11.22 19.58
N TYR A 97 3.17 -10.56 18.75
CA TYR A 97 2.05 -9.75 19.24
C TYR A 97 0.71 -10.48 19.28
N ASN A 98 0.70 -11.80 19.11
CA ASN A 98 -0.51 -12.65 19.15
C ASN A 98 -1.59 -12.19 18.16
N LEU A 99 -1.20 -11.77 16.97
CA LEU A 99 -2.12 -11.35 15.91
C LEU A 99 -2.42 -12.52 14.96
N SER A 100 -3.72 -12.75 14.68
CA SER A 100 -4.15 -13.75 13.72
C SER A 100 -4.25 -13.12 12.32
N ILE A 101 -3.16 -13.20 11.55
CA ILE A 101 -3.05 -12.69 10.19
C ILE A 101 -2.55 -13.81 9.28
N GLN A 102 -3.17 -13.96 8.11
CA GLN A 102 -2.74 -14.92 7.12
C GLN A 102 -1.71 -14.26 6.17
N TYR A 103 -0.44 -14.61 6.31
CA TYR A 103 0.61 -14.14 5.41
C TYR A 103 1.03 -15.21 4.43
N GLU A 104 1.11 -14.87 3.13
CA GLU A 104 1.43 -15.81 2.07
C GLU A 104 2.42 -15.20 1.07
N CYS A 105 3.53 -15.93 0.79
CA CYS A 105 4.44 -15.59 -0.31
C CYS A 105 3.79 -16.08 -1.60
N LYS A 106 3.00 -15.20 -2.25
CA LYS A 106 2.21 -15.52 -3.44
C LYS A 106 2.08 -14.35 -4.38
N SER A 107 1.93 -14.67 -5.66
CA SER A 107 1.50 -13.71 -6.68
C SER A 107 0.01 -13.36 -6.51
N LEU A 108 -0.37 -12.15 -6.89
CA LEU A 108 -1.76 -11.72 -6.93
C LEU A 108 -2.64 -12.65 -7.80
N LYS A 109 -2.09 -13.21 -8.87
CA LYS A 109 -2.79 -14.15 -9.77
C LYS A 109 -3.20 -15.46 -9.09
N ASP A 110 -2.47 -15.86 -8.03
CA ASP A 110 -2.74 -17.12 -7.30
C ASP A 110 -3.88 -16.96 -6.30
N ILE A 111 -4.29 -15.75 -5.99
CA ILE A 111 -5.42 -15.48 -5.11
C ILE A 111 -6.72 -15.75 -5.86
N LYS A 112 -7.54 -16.68 -5.35
CA LYS A 112 -8.78 -17.11 -6.00
C LYS A 112 -10.05 -16.49 -5.41
N ARG A 113 -9.98 -16.01 -4.16
CA ARG A 113 -11.11 -15.39 -3.46
C ARG A 113 -11.12 -13.88 -3.63
N SER A 114 -12.27 -13.26 -3.37
CA SER A 114 -12.45 -11.80 -3.32
C SER A 114 -12.71 -11.30 -1.92
N TYR A 115 -12.43 -10.02 -1.71
CA TYR A 115 -12.35 -9.38 -0.41
C TYR A 115 -13.25 -8.14 -0.35
N ASP A 116 -13.61 -7.74 0.86
CA ASP A 116 -14.42 -6.54 1.10
C ASP A 116 -13.58 -5.27 0.92
N LEU A 117 -12.31 -5.34 1.34
CA LEU A 117 -11.32 -4.29 1.20
C LEU A 117 -10.02 -4.87 0.63
N VAL A 118 -9.45 -4.21 -0.35
CA VAL A 118 -8.09 -4.49 -0.87
C VAL A 118 -7.24 -3.25 -0.70
N THR A 119 -6.07 -3.39 -0.07
CA THR A 119 -5.04 -2.37 0.02
C THR A 119 -3.84 -2.77 -0.84
N CYS A 120 -3.23 -1.79 -1.52
CA CYS A 120 -2.01 -1.98 -2.29
C CYS A 120 -1.24 -0.65 -2.24
N LEU A 121 -0.33 -0.53 -1.28
CA LEU A 121 0.27 0.75 -0.89
C LEU A 121 1.77 0.74 -1.19
N GLU A 122 2.24 1.71 -1.99
CA GLU A 122 3.62 1.84 -2.49
C GLU A 122 4.09 0.59 -3.27
N VAL A 123 3.24 0.10 -4.18
CA VAL A 123 3.51 -1.10 -4.99
C VAL A 123 3.39 -0.83 -6.48
N VAL A 124 2.40 -0.02 -6.89
CA VAL A 124 2.02 0.14 -8.29
C VAL A 124 3.14 0.73 -9.16
N GLU A 125 4.06 1.51 -8.58
CA GLU A 125 5.26 2.04 -9.23
C GLU A 125 6.33 0.99 -9.51
N HIS A 126 6.18 -0.20 -8.92
CA HIS A 126 7.14 -1.30 -9.04
C HIS A 126 6.70 -2.40 -10.02
N VAL A 127 5.51 -2.30 -10.59
CA VAL A 127 5.00 -3.32 -11.50
C VAL A 127 5.34 -3.01 -12.95
N ASP A 128 5.68 -4.03 -13.73
CA ASP A 128 6.08 -3.84 -15.14
C ASP A 128 4.89 -3.53 -16.05
N ASN A 129 3.75 -4.20 -15.85
CA ASN A 129 2.50 -3.95 -16.59
C ASN A 129 1.41 -3.52 -15.62
N LEU A 130 1.29 -2.21 -15.43
CA LEU A 130 0.31 -1.61 -14.52
C LEU A 130 -1.13 -1.97 -14.89
N SER A 131 -1.48 -1.96 -16.17
CA SER A 131 -2.86 -2.21 -16.61
C SER A 131 -3.31 -3.63 -16.28
N ASP A 132 -2.47 -4.62 -16.55
CA ASP A 132 -2.75 -6.03 -16.22
C ASP A 132 -2.79 -6.25 -14.71
N PHE A 133 -1.88 -5.62 -13.97
CA PHE A 133 -1.86 -5.69 -12.52
C PHE A 133 -3.14 -5.14 -11.90
N ILE A 134 -3.58 -3.95 -12.33
CA ILE A 134 -4.83 -3.33 -11.87
C ILE A 134 -6.03 -4.19 -12.24
N HIS A 135 -6.06 -4.77 -13.45
CA HIS A 135 -7.12 -5.69 -13.85
C HIS A 135 -7.20 -6.90 -12.90
N GLU A 136 -6.07 -7.55 -12.61
CA GLU A 136 -6.05 -8.66 -11.65
C GLU A 136 -6.44 -8.22 -10.24
N LEU A 137 -6.00 -7.03 -9.80
CA LEU A 137 -6.33 -6.47 -8.49
C LEU A 137 -7.84 -6.25 -8.33
N THR A 138 -8.49 -5.68 -9.35
CA THR A 138 -9.94 -5.40 -9.31
C THR A 138 -10.80 -6.68 -9.28
N LYS A 139 -10.29 -7.81 -9.79
CA LYS A 139 -10.95 -9.13 -9.66
C LYS A 139 -11.00 -9.63 -8.22
N LYS A 140 -10.06 -9.19 -7.36
CA LYS A 140 -10.01 -9.61 -5.95
C LYS A 140 -10.96 -8.80 -5.07
N ILE A 141 -11.74 -7.90 -5.63
CA ILE A 141 -12.65 -7.02 -4.90
C ILE A 141 -14.09 -7.49 -5.14
N LYS A 142 -14.84 -7.69 -4.07
CA LYS A 142 -16.29 -7.99 -4.13
C LYS A 142 -17.05 -6.81 -4.75
N VAL A 143 -18.21 -7.07 -5.34
CA VAL A 143 -19.16 -6.00 -5.72
C VAL A 143 -19.49 -5.16 -4.48
N GLY A 144 -19.46 -3.84 -4.60
CA GLY A 144 -19.57 -2.91 -3.48
C GLY A 144 -18.35 -2.83 -2.55
N GLY A 145 -17.29 -3.62 -2.81
CA GLY A 145 -16.04 -3.58 -2.07
C GLY A 145 -15.17 -2.38 -2.43
N THR A 146 -14.13 -2.15 -1.67
CA THR A 146 -13.26 -0.97 -1.73
C THR A 146 -11.82 -1.36 -2.08
N LEU A 147 -11.18 -0.57 -2.94
CA LEU A 147 -9.74 -0.61 -3.23
C LEU A 147 -9.09 0.67 -2.72
N ILE A 148 -7.93 0.54 -2.08
CA ILE A 148 -7.11 1.68 -1.66
C ILE A 148 -5.71 1.51 -2.24
N LEU A 149 -5.25 2.50 -2.97
CA LEU A 149 -3.91 2.57 -3.56
C LEU A 149 -3.17 3.79 -3.01
N SER A 150 -1.87 3.66 -2.79
CA SER A 150 -0.98 4.80 -2.60
C SER A 150 0.29 4.64 -3.42
N THR A 151 0.85 5.76 -3.85
CA THR A 151 2.11 5.78 -4.60
C THR A 151 2.71 7.19 -4.62
N LEU A 152 3.92 7.30 -5.15
CA LEU A 152 4.61 8.54 -5.42
C LEU A 152 4.01 9.21 -6.67
N ASN A 153 3.77 10.52 -6.57
CA ASN A 153 3.30 11.31 -7.70
C ASN A 153 4.48 11.74 -8.59
N ARG A 154 4.30 11.68 -9.91
CA ARG A 154 5.30 12.12 -10.89
C ARG A 154 5.32 13.65 -10.99
N THR A 155 6.01 14.30 -10.06
CA THR A 155 6.20 15.76 -10.00
C THR A 155 7.67 16.11 -9.94
N VAL A 156 8.01 17.34 -10.33
CA VAL A 156 9.38 17.86 -10.15
C VAL A 156 9.78 17.85 -8.67
N PHE A 157 8.82 18.11 -7.78
CA PHE A 157 9.05 18.10 -6.33
C PHE A 157 9.40 16.70 -5.82
N SER A 158 8.68 15.66 -6.26
CA SER A 158 9.00 14.27 -5.89
C SER A 158 10.33 13.81 -6.46
N TYR A 159 10.72 14.30 -7.64
CA TYR A 159 12.03 14.06 -8.20
C TYR A 159 13.15 14.64 -7.31
N VAL A 160 13.04 15.92 -6.96
CA VAL A 160 14.08 16.61 -6.20
C VAL A 160 14.15 16.12 -4.76
N VAL A 161 13.01 15.97 -4.09
CA VAL A 161 12.96 15.62 -2.65
C VAL A 161 12.98 14.10 -2.45
N GLY A 162 12.24 13.35 -3.24
CA GLY A 162 12.12 11.89 -3.09
C GLY A 162 13.39 11.16 -3.52
N ILE A 163 13.90 11.46 -4.71
CA ILE A 163 15.08 10.78 -5.26
C ILE A 163 16.35 11.45 -4.76
N SER A 164 16.53 12.75 -5.06
CA SER A 164 17.78 13.43 -4.72
C SER A 164 17.96 13.58 -3.21
N GLY A 165 16.87 13.83 -2.47
CA GLY A 165 16.92 14.00 -1.01
C GLY A 165 17.15 12.68 -0.27
N ALA A 166 16.41 11.63 -0.61
CA ALA A 166 16.50 10.35 0.08
C ALA A 166 17.76 9.55 -0.31
N GLU A 167 18.09 9.53 -1.60
CA GLU A 167 19.22 8.73 -2.12
C GLU A 167 20.57 9.42 -1.91
N TYR A 168 20.68 10.74 -2.18
CA TYR A 168 21.97 11.44 -2.17
C TYR A 168 22.27 12.18 -0.87
N ILE A 169 21.27 12.78 -0.21
CA ILE A 169 21.48 13.60 0.99
C ILE A 169 21.31 12.77 2.25
N ALA A 170 20.20 12.04 2.39
CA ALA A 170 19.92 11.29 3.60
C ALA A 170 20.56 9.89 3.62
N LYS A 171 21.00 9.37 2.47
CA LYS A 171 21.55 8.00 2.29
C LYS A 171 20.67 6.91 2.93
N LYS A 172 19.38 7.16 3.05
CA LYS A 172 18.41 6.24 3.67
C LYS A 172 17.94 5.16 2.70
N VAL A 173 18.09 5.42 1.39
CA VAL A 173 17.68 4.51 0.32
C VAL A 173 18.83 4.43 -0.69
N PRO A 174 19.20 3.26 -1.23
CA PRO A 174 20.23 3.13 -2.25
C PRO A 174 19.91 3.94 -3.51
N VAL A 175 20.93 4.47 -4.14
CA VAL A 175 20.80 5.20 -5.41
C VAL A 175 20.22 4.28 -6.49
N GLY A 176 19.19 4.75 -7.20
CA GLY A 176 18.51 3.99 -8.25
C GLY A 176 17.35 3.10 -7.76
N THR A 177 16.94 3.19 -6.50
CA THR A 177 15.78 2.43 -5.98
C THR A 177 14.46 2.92 -6.61
N HIS A 178 14.36 4.20 -6.98
CA HIS A 178 13.18 4.78 -7.58
C HIS A 178 13.45 5.29 -8.99
N ASP A 179 12.75 4.72 -9.95
CA ASP A 179 12.69 5.22 -11.33
C ASP A 179 11.54 6.24 -11.42
N TRP A 180 11.86 7.53 -11.51
CA TRP A 180 10.87 8.60 -11.60
C TRP A 180 9.90 8.44 -12.78
N GLN A 181 10.31 7.79 -13.86
CA GLN A 181 9.45 7.53 -15.00
C GLN A 181 8.31 6.55 -14.68
N LYS A 182 8.49 5.74 -13.63
CA LYS A 182 7.47 4.82 -13.11
C LYS A 182 6.51 5.46 -12.10
N PHE A 183 6.76 6.68 -11.66
CA PHE A 183 5.83 7.40 -10.81
C PHE A 183 4.57 7.77 -11.60
N LEU A 184 3.43 7.74 -10.94
CA LEU A 184 2.12 7.87 -11.56
C LEU A 184 1.45 9.16 -11.14
N GLU A 185 0.95 9.93 -12.12
CA GLU A 185 0.05 11.03 -11.80
C GLU A 185 -1.31 10.50 -11.34
N PRO A 186 -1.99 11.19 -10.39
CA PRO A 186 -3.27 10.72 -9.87
C PRO A 186 -4.30 10.44 -10.95
N PHE A 187 -4.38 11.29 -11.98
CA PHE A 187 -5.31 11.12 -13.08
C PHE A 187 -5.01 9.86 -13.92
N GLU A 188 -3.74 9.56 -14.16
CA GLU A 188 -3.34 8.35 -14.90
C GLU A 188 -3.78 7.09 -14.15
N LEU A 189 -3.45 7.01 -12.84
CA LEU A 189 -3.83 5.86 -12.02
C LEU A 189 -5.36 5.71 -11.94
N ILE A 190 -6.09 6.80 -11.67
CA ILE A 190 -7.56 6.79 -11.60
C ILE A 190 -8.15 6.31 -12.93
N SER A 191 -7.68 6.85 -14.05
CA SER A 191 -8.19 6.48 -15.39
C SER A 191 -7.99 4.99 -15.69
N ILE A 192 -6.86 4.41 -15.27
CA ILE A 192 -6.60 2.98 -15.46
C ILE A 192 -7.54 2.13 -14.58
N VAL A 193 -7.69 2.50 -13.31
CA VAL A 193 -8.53 1.73 -12.37
C VAL A 193 -10.01 1.78 -12.76
N GLU A 194 -10.49 2.93 -13.22
CA GLU A 194 -11.90 3.11 -13.62
C GLU A 194 -12.29 2.30 -14.87
N LYS A 195 -11.34 1.99 -15.76
CA LYS A 195 -11.57 1.08 -16.91
C LYS A 195 -12.03 -0.31 -16.47
N TYR A 196 -11.71 -0.73 -15.25
CA TYR A 196 -12.03 -2.06 -14.72
C TYR A 196 -13.20 -2.05 -13.73
N GLY A 197 -14.15 -1.12 -13.89
CA GLY A 197 -15.41 -1.10 -13.15
C GLY A 197 -15.32 -0.56 -11.72
N MET A 198 -14.24 0.10 -11.38
CA MET A 198 -14.11 0.85 -10.14
C MET A 198 -14.53 2.31 -10.33
N LYS A 199 -14.82 3.03 -9.25
CA LYS A 199 -15.09 4.48 -9.24
C LYS A 199 -14.23 5.11 -8.15
N ALA A 200 -13.45 6.12 -8.51
CA ALA A 200 -12.71 6.92 -7.53
C ALA A 200 -13.69 7.67 -6.61
N VAL A 201 -13.48 7.57 -5.31
CA VAL A 201 -14.38 8.13 -4.29
C VAL A 201 -13.68 9.05 -3.30
N SER A 202 -12.37 8.97 -3.21
CA SER A 202 -11.54 9.87 -2.38
C SER A 202 -10.12 9.91 -2.92
N LEU A 203 -9.52 11.11 -2.92
CA LEU A 203 -8.12 11.32 -3.28
C LEU A 203 -7.54 12.34 -2.29
N GLU A 204 -6.46 11.98 -1.60
CA GLU A 204 -5.79 12.86 -0.64
C GLU A 204 -4.28 12.79 -0.78
N GLY A 205 -3.60 13.91 -0.54
CA GLY A 205 -2.15 13.93 -0.40
C GLY A 205 -1.72 13.27 0.90
N LEU A 206 -0.60 12.56 0.86
CA LEU A 206 0.15 12.11 2.04
C LEU A 206 1.34 13.06 2.18
N ASN A 207 1.30 13.95 3.17
CA ASN A 207 2.27 15.02 3.36
C ASN A 207 2.94 14.91 4.72
N TYR A 208 4.21 15.33 4.81
CA TYR A 208 4.95 15.38 6.06
C TYR A 208 5.05 16.81 6.60
N SER A 209 4.63 17.01 7.82
CA SER A 209 4.79 18.28 8.54
C SER A 209 6.12 18.30 9.29
N LEU A 210 7.06 19.14 8.85
CA LEU A 210 8.35 19.34 9.55
C LEU A 210 8.15 19.91 10.95
N LEU A 211 7.14 20.76 11.14
CA LEU A 211 6.85 21.39 12.43
C LEU A 211 6.34 20.41 13.46
N LYS A 212 5.38 19.54 13.05
CA LYS A 212 4.77 18.53 13.92
C LYS A 212 5.52 17.19 13.90
N ARG A 213 6.44 17.01 12.94
CA ARG A 213 7.18 15.77 12.71
C ARG A 213 6.25 14.56 12.50
N GLU A 214 5.16 14.77 11.79
CA GLU A 214 4.13 13.74 11.51
C GLU A 214 3.64 13.80 10.07
N TRP A 215 3.16 12.65 9.58
CA TRP A 215 2.45 12.55 8.32
C TRP A 215 0.97 12.85 8.51
N TYR A 216 0.38 13.57 7.56
CA TYR A 216 -1.03 13.94 7.57
C TYR A 216 -1.67 13.77 6.19
N LEU A 217 -2.99 13.62 6.19
CA LEU A 217 -3.82 13.55 4.99
C LEU A 217 -4.26 14.93 4.54
N GLY A 218 -4.47 15.08 3.23
CA GLY A 218 -4.94 16.32 2.62
C GLY A 218 -3.83 17.19 2.07
N GLY A 219 -4.12 18.47 1.79
CA GLY A 219 -3.16 19.38 1.19
C GLY A 219 -2.85 19.05 -0.28
N GLN A 220 -1.61 19.30 -0.69
CA GLN A 220 -1.20 19.16 -2.08
C GLN A 220 -0.75 17.74 -2.39
N LEU A 221 -0.99 17.31 -3.64
CA LEU A 221 -0.58 16.00 -4.16
C LEU A 221 0.87 16.05 -4.69
N ARG A 222 1.79 16.70 -3.97
CA ARG A 222 3.13 17.00 -4.52
C ARG A 222 4.09 15.82 -4.50
N MET A 223 3.97 14.95 -3.53
CA MET A 223 4.92 13.85 -3.32
C MET A 223 4.22 12.49 -3.34
N ASN A 224 3.52 12.17 -2.27
CA ASN A 224 2.74 10.95 -2.16
C ASN A 224 1.24 11.28 -2.17
N TYR A 225 0.45 10.36 -2.68
CA TYR A 225 -1.00 10.43 -2.58
C TYR A 225 -1.59 9.06 -2.27
N ILE A 226 -2.81 9.09 -1.74
CA ILE A 226 -3.61 7.92 -1.47
C ILE A 226 -4.99 8.11 -2.10
N VAL A 227 -5.48 7.09 -2.79
CA VAL A 227 -6.75 7.13 -3.49
C VAL A 227 -7.59 5.92 -3.14
N GLY A 228 -8.86 6.15 -2.90
CA GLY A 228 -9.85 5.12 -2.62
C GLY A 228 -10.83 4.98 -3.78
N PHE A 229 -11.16 3.74 -4.08
CA PHE A 229 -12.12 3.38 -5.12
C PHE A 229 -13.19 2.45 -4.55
N GLN A 230 -14.39 2.54 -5.09
CA GLN A 230 -15.46 1.59 -4.83
C GLN A 230 -15.79 0.80 -6.10
N LYS A 231 -15.98 -0.51 -5.97
CA LYS A 231 -16.45 -1.34 -7.07
C LYS A 231 -17.94 -1.11 -7.28
N LYS A 232 -18.32 -0.72 -8.50
CA LYS A 232 -19.71 -0.43 -8.86
C LYS A 232 -20.59 -1.66 -8.58
N ILE A 233 -21.75 -1.42 -8.00
CA ILE A 233 -22.86 -2.35 -8.02
C ILE A 233 -23.44 -2.21 -9.43
N LEU A 234 -23.44 -3.27 -10.21
CA LEU A 234 -24.14 -3.28 -11.50
C LEU A 234 -25.63 -3.36 -11.16
N ASP A 235 -26.35 -2.30 -11.52
CA ASP A 235 -27.81 -2.26 -11.43
C ASP A 235 -28.42 -3.25 -12.42
#